data_bf36d43a9f4a981c66a36aacf526b45a
#
_entry.id   bf36d43a9f4a981c66a36aacf526b45a
#
_cell.length_a   1.000
_cell.length_b   1.000
_cell.length_c   1.000
_cell.angle_alpha   90.00
_cell.angle_beta   90.00
_cell.angle_gamma   90.00
#
_symmetry.space_group_name_H-M   'P 1'
#
loop_
_entity.id
_entity.type
_entity.pdbx_description
1 polymer ?
#
loop_
_entity_poly.entity_id
_entity_poly.type
_entity_poly.pdbx_seq_one_letter_code
_entity_poly.pdbx_strand_id
1 'polypeptide(L)' 'MSWVVKYGGWIIWEGDDEEKAMEDYRACGPYGTIYEVKE' A
#
# COMPACT_ATOMS: atom_id res chain seq x y z
N MET A 1 12.76 -5.67 -0.29
CA MET A 1 11.77 -4.86 -1.00
C MET A 1 10.54 -4.71 -0.12
N SER A 2 10.01 -3.51 -0.09
CA SER A 2 8.86 -3.20 0.78
C SER A 2 7.74 -2.60 -0.03
N TRP A 3 6.53 -2.73 0.47
CA TRP A 3 5.35 -2.13 -0.15
C TRP A 3 4.74 -1.15 0.82
N VAL A 4 4.20 -0.06 0.29
CA VAL A 4 3.55 0.95 1.10
C VAL A 4 2.18 1.22 0.49
N VAL A 5 1.16 1.25 1.34
CA VAL A 5 -0.21 1.57 0.93
C VAL A 5 -0.64 2.82 1.68
N LYS A 6 -1.12 3.80 0.93
CA LYS A 6 -1.56 5.07 1.51
C LYS A 6 -3.03 5.30 1.17
N TYR A 7 -3.70 5.98 2.06
CA TYR A 7 -5.09 6.39 1.86
C TYR A 7 -5.17 7.88 2.14
N GLY A 8 -5.48 8.64 1.11
CA GLY A 8 -5.61 10.08 1.24
C GLY A 8 -4.36 10.77 1.78
N GLY A 9 -3.19 10.21 1.51
CA GLY A 9 -1.93 10.78 1.97
C GLY A 9 -1.41 10.18 3.26
N TRP A 10 -2.16 9.27 3.89
CA TRP A 10 -1.73 8.60 5.12
C TRP A 10 -1.28 7.19 4.82
N ILE A 11 -0.17 6.76 5.43
CA ILE A 11 0.27 5.37 5.33
C ILE A 11 -0.61 4.54 6.23
N ILE A 12 -1.33 3.58 5.63
CA ILE A 12 -2.20 2.68 6.38
C ILE A 12 -1.61 1.28 6.54
N TRP A 13 -0.63 0.95 5.70
CA TRP A 13 0.00 -0.36 5.77
C TRP A 13 1.38 -0.29 5.13
N GLU A 14 2.31 -1.03 5.71
CA GLU A 14 3.67 -1.10 5.20
C GLU A 14 4.24 -2.47 5.54
N GLY A 15 4.89 -3.10 4.59
CA GLY A 15 5.45 -4.42 4.80
C GLY A 15 6.01 -4.98 3.51
N ASP A 16 6.39 -6.25 3.55
CA ASP A 16 6.98 -6.92 2.38
C ASP A 16 6.05 -7.95 1.74
N ASP A 17 4.78 -7.98 2.14
CA ASP A 17 3.79 -8.90 1.60
C ASP A 17 2.97 -8.20 0.52
N GLU A 18 3.29 -8.52 -0.74
CA GLU A 18 2.62 -7.88 -1.87
C GLU A 18 1.12 -8.16 -1.89
N GLU A 19 0.73 -9.39 -1.56
CA GLU A 19 -0.69 -9.75 -1.57
C GLU A 19 -1.48 -8.92 -0.56
N LYS A 20 -0.90 -8.75 0.62
CA LYS A 20 -1.54 -7.94 1.66
C LYS A 20 -1.63 -6.48 1.24
N ALA A 21 -0.57 -5.99 0.61
CA ALA A 21 -0.55 -4.62 0.10
C ALA A 21 -1.68 -4.41 -0.91
N MET A 22 -1.84 -5.36 -1.82
CA MET A 22 -2.89 -5.27 -2.84
C MET A 22 -4.29 -5.30 -2.23
N GLU A 23 -4.49 -6.13 -1.20
CA GLU A 23 -5.78 -6.18 -0.52
C GLU A 23 -6.13 -4.83 0.11
N ASP A 24 -5.17 -4.26 0.81
CA ASP A 24 -5.40 -2.98 1.48
C ASP A 24 -5.60 -1.86 0.46
N TYR A 25 -4.83 -1.90 -0.63
CA TYR A 25 -4.97 -0.92 -1.70
C TYR A 25 -6.37 -0.95 -2.30
N ARG A 26 -6.89 -2.15 -2.56
CA ARG A 26 -8.24 -2.29 -3.12
C ARG A 26 -9.30 -1.75 -2.18
N ALA A 27 -9.10 -1.93 -0.88
CA ALA A 27 -10.05 -1.45 0.11
C ALA A 27 -10.09 0.07 0.20
N CYS A 28 -9.02 0.74 -0.24
CA CYS A 28 -8.95 2.19 -0.20
C CYS A 28 -9.81 2.87 -1.26
N GLY A 29 -10.18 2.15 -2.32
CA GLY A 29 -10.96 2.75 -3.39
C GLY A 29 -10.16 3.79 -4.17
N PRO A 30 -10.83 4.84 -4.65
CA PRO A 30 -10.16 5.82 -5.53
C PRO A 30 -9.11 6.67 -4.83
N TYR A 31 -9.07 6.67 -3.51
CA TYR A 31 -8.08 7.47 -2.76
C TYR A 31 -6.85 6.66 -2.38
N GLY A 32 -6.79 5.41 -2.80
CA GLY A 32 -5.67 4.54 -2.47
C GLY A 32 -4.47 4.81 -3.35
N THR A 33 -3.29 4.61 -2.76
CA THR A 33 -2.02 4.69 -3.49
C THR A 33 -1.16 3.53 -3.00
N ILE A 34 -0.49 2.86 -3.94
CA ILE A 34 0.41 1.76 -3.60
C ILE A 34 1.71 1.95 -4.36
N TYR A 35 2.83 1.71 -3.70
CA TYR A 35 4.12 1.75 -4.38
C TYR A 35 5.09 0.81 -3.70
N GLU A 36 6.10 0.43 -4.45
CA GLU A 36 7.16 -0.46 -3.97
C GLU A 36 8.40 0.37 -3.64
N VAL A 37 9.00 0.08 -2.49
CA VAL A 37 10.26 0.70 -2.09
C VAL A 37 11.35 -0.31 -2.32
N LYS A 38 12.30 0.05 -3.16
CA LYS A 38 13.48 -0.79 -3.44
C LYS A 38 14.67 -0.25 -2.70
N GLU A 39 15.36 -1.13 -2.03
CA GLU A 39 16.56 -0.75 -1.29
C GLU A 39 17.82 -1.16 -2.01
#